data_8c7f1f1572c8b489508d5ca40634ae6b
#
_entry.id   8c7f1f1572c8b489508d5ca40634ae6b
#
_cell.length_a   1.000
_cell.length_b   1.000
_cell.length_c   1.000
_cell.angle_alpha   90.00
_cell.angle_beta   90.00
_cell.angle_gamma   90.00
#
_symmetry.space_group_name_H-M   'P 1'
#
loop_
_entity.id
_entity.type
_entity.pdbx_description
1 polymer ?
#
loop_
_entity_poly.entity_id
_entity_poly.type
_entity_poly.pdbx_seq_one_letter_code
_entity_poly.pdbx_strand_id
1 'polypeptide(L)'
;EMDDIIFLIKGNRNGEPFAAEMYQGGEQPYFTLRWQEDEGELHIRIIPKEFDEYGEPVGDLTLESVTLTFPWKCRGGKQPEQIFMNGYQSWTDSHEHTVGEKEPAISPFASGMVEKYYLDRYGDSLFTMKGTAAGQFHGFTYCYFRDGVTYRFVGSLSERSGFTVFYYNADAGQMSIEKDCAGVKISGEWNAFDLVELTGSEEQVFDTYFEKMNIAKPKGRPMTGYTSWYNHYQNISAQIISDNLEHVHEMGQSFDVFQIDDGYQTYVGDWLDVQKDKFPDGLEPIVDKIHEYGMKAGLWLSPFVCEKESRCFHRHPDWLVRDAKGEPFCGGSNWSTFYALDLSNEEVREYLREVFHQVLDVWGFDLVKLDFLYAVCMLP
;
A
#
# COMPACT_ATOMS: atom_id res chain seq x y z
N GLU A 1 -14.88 -18.49 -14.62
CA GLU A 1 -13.99 -19.68 -14.54
C GLU A 1 -12.66 -19.28 -15.20
N MET A 2 -11.58 -19.41 -14.44
CA MET A 2 -10.23 -19.10 -14.93
C MET A 2 -9.71 -20.28 -15.78
N ASP A 3 -10.35 -20.52 -16.92
CA ASP A 3 -9.92 -21.52 -17.87
C ASP A 3 -8.74 -21.00 -18.71
N ASP A 4 -7.90 -21.91 -19.22
CA ASP A 4 -6.77 -21.60 -20.09
C ASP A 4 -5.70 -20.66 -19.48
N ILE A 5 -5.35 -20.88 -18.21
CA ILE A 5 -4.33 -20.07 -17.52
C ILE A 5 -2.93 -20.42 -18.04
N ILE A 6 -2.20 -19.38 -18.39
CA ILE A 6 -0.78 -19.45 -18.72
C ILE A 6 0.02 -18.82 -17.59
N PHE A 7 1.02 -19.53 -17.06
CA PHE A 7 1.98 -19.00 -16.11
C PHE A 7 3.26 -18.59 -16.80
N LEU A 8 3.81 -17.47 -16.40
CA LEU A 8 5.16 -17.05 -16.73
C LEU A 8 5.90 -16.78 -15.42
N ILE A 9 6.93 -17.59 -15.15
CA ILE A 9 7.76 -17.45 -13.96
C ILE A 9 9.15 -17.05 -14.40
N LYS A 10 9.63 -15.91 -13.95
CA LYS A 10 10.97 -15.41 -14.19
C LYS A 10 11.77 -15.42 -12.91
N GLY A 11 13.04 -15.70 -13.02
CA GLY A 11 13.94 -15.74 -11.88
C GLY A 11 15.37 -16.01 -12.27
N ASN A 12 16.16 -16.39 -11.25
CA ASN A 12 17.57 -16.68 -11.38
C ASN A 12 17.88 -17.98 -10.64
N ARG A 13 18.64 -18.86 -11.26
CA ARG A 13 19.17 -20.08 -10.66
C ARG A 13 20.69 -19.99 -10.60
N ASN A 14 21.27 -19.97 -9.42
CA ASN A 14 22.73 -19.93 -9.23
C ASN A 14 23.45 -18.83 -10.04
N GLY A 15 22.81 -17.65 -10.23
CA GLY A 15 23.35 -16.57 -11.03
C GLY A 15 22.92 -16.55 -12.51
N GLU A 16 22.26 -17.59 -13.00
CA GLU A 16 21.78 -17.70 -14.39
C GLU A 16 20.28 -17.39 -14.47
N PRO A 17 19.86 -16.42 -15.31
CA PRO A 17 18.45 -16.07 -15.45
C PRO A 17 17.66 -17.18 -16.16
N PHE A 18 16.42 -17.37 -15.76
CA PHE A 18 15.47 -18.23 -16.45
C PHE A 18 14.10 -17.56 -16.64
N ALA A 19 13.37 -18.04 -17.66
CA ALA A 19 11.96 -17.74 -17.85
C ALA A 19 11.23 -19.04 -18.21
N ALA A 20 10.26 -19.43 -17.39
CA ALA A 20 9.48 -20.65 -17.54
C ALA A 20 8.04 -20.31 -17.86
N GLU A 21 7.57 -20.65 -19.06
CA GLU A 21 6.17 -20.59 -19.45
C GLU A 21 5.52 -21.96 -19.29
N MET A 22 4.37 -22.03 -18.66
CA MET A 22 3.69 -23.28 -18.38
C MET A 22 2.18 -23.11 -18.26
N TYR A 23 1.49 -24.21 -18.52
CA TYR A 23 0.05 -24.35 -18.27
C TYR A 23 -0.18 -25.03 -16.92
N GLN A 24 -1.44 -24.99 -16.45
CA GLN A 24 -1.83 -25.66 -15.21
C GLN A 24 -1.35 -27.11 -15.16
N GLY A 25 -0.68 -27.50 -14.06
CA GLY A 25 -0.15 -28.84 -13.86
C GLY A 25 1.14 -29.16 -14.62
N GLY A 26 1.75 -28.18 -15.29
CA GLY A 26 3.04 -28.34 -15.93
C GLY A 26 4.17 -28.49 -14.92
N GLU A 27 5.12 -29.40 -15.20
CA GLU A 27 6.35 -29.52 -14.44
C GLU A 27 7.49 -28.74 -15.06
N GLN A 28 8.31 -28.14 -14.21
CA GLN A 28 9.54 -27.45 -14.61
C GLN A 28 10.76 -28.14 -14.01
N PRO A 29 11.94 -28.02 -14.65
CA PRO A 29 13.14 -28.67 -14.14
C PRO A 29 13.51 -28.22 -12.72
N TYR A 30 13.22 -26.98 -12.33
CA TYR A 30 13.72 -26.37 -11.10
C TYR A 30 12.69 -26.30 -9.99
N PHE A 31 11.40 -26.37 -10.29
CA PHE A 31 10.31 -26.24 -9.31
C PHE A 31 9.07 -27.00 -9.75
N THR A 32 8.15 -27.21 -8.81
CA THR A 32 6.80 -27.70 -9.04
C THR A 32 5.80 -26.58 -8.72
N LEU A 33 4.80 -26.41 -9.59
CA LEU A 33 3.69 -25.52 -9.37
C LEU A 33 2.52 -26.34 -8.78
N ARG A 34 2.17 -26.08 -7.51
CA ARG A 34 0.97 -26.66 -6.89
C ARG A 34 -0.20 -25.68 -7.08
N TRP A 35 -1.27 -26.21 -7.60
CA TRP A 35 -2.51 -25.53 -7.85
C TRP A 35 -3.65 -26.16 -7.06
N GLN A 36 -4.43 -25.36 -6.35
CA GLN A 36 -5.61 -25.82 -5.64
C GLN A 36 -6.74 -24.80 -5.85
N GLU A 37 -7.91 -25.30 -6.26
CA GLU A 37 -9.16 -24.53 -6.35
C GLU A 37 -10.12 -25.02 -5.26
N ASP A 38 -10.75 -24.10 -4.54
CA ASP A 38 -11.75 -24.37 -3.54
C ASP A 38 -12.75 -23.20 -3.43
N GLU A 39 -14.04 -23.45 -3.68
CA GLU A 39 -15.12 -22.48 -3.52
C GLU A 39 -14.86 -21.07 -4.09
N GLY A 40 -14.27 -20.99 -5.27
CA GLY A 40 -13.91 -19.72 -5.94
C GLY A 40 -12.61 -19.10 -5.47
N GLU A 41 -11.89 -19.77 -4.57
CA GLU A 41 -10.52 -19.44 -4.21
C GLU A 41 -9.53 -20.22 -5.08
N LEU A 42 -8.40 -19.59 -5.37
CA LEU A 42 -7.30 -20.15 -6.12
C LEU A 42 -6.00 -19.98 -5.35
N HIS A 43 -5.41 -21.10 -4.95
CA HIS A 43 -4.17 -21.14 -4.20
C HIS A 43 -3.04 -21.68 -5.08
N ILE A 44 -2.00 -20.88 -5.28
CA ILE A 44 -0.85 -21.24 -6.11
C ILE A 44 0.42 -21.18 -5.29
N ARG A 45 1.17 -22.31 -5.32
CA ARG A 45 2.43 -22.46 -4.59
C ARG A 45 3.55 -22.87 -5.55
N ILE A 46 4.72 -22.28 -5.35
CA ILE A 46 5.96 -22.67 -6.03
C ILE A 46 6.81 -23.44 -5.03
N ILE A 47 7.23 -24.64 -5.42
CA ILE A 47 7.99 -25.55 -4.58
C ILE A 47 9.30 -25.87 -5.30
N PRO A 48 10.45 -25.33 -4.84
CA PRO A 48 11.75 -25.67 -5.42
C PRO A 48 12.02 -27.18 -5.33
N LYS A 49 12.61 -27.75 -6.38
CA LYS A 49 13.09 -29.12 -6.37
C LYS A 49 14.50 -29.21 -5.77
N GLU A 50 14.84 -30.29 -5.11
CA GLU A 50 16.22 -30.52 -4.63
C GLU A 50 17.16 -30.82 -5.79
N PHE A 51 16.68 -31.60 -6.79
CA PHE A 51 17.42 -32.01 -7.97
C PHE A 51 16.60 -31.71 -9.22
N ASP A 52 17.30 -31.37 -10.29
CA ASP A 52 16.72 -31.26 -11.62
C ASP A 52 16.49 -32.64 -12.29
N GLU A 53 16.00 -32.64 -13.52
CA GLU A 53 15.72 -33.88 -14.29
C GLU A 53 16.95 -34.68 -14.63
N TYR A 54 18.16 -34.14 -14.51
CA TYR A 54 19.43 -34.80 -14.73
C TYR A 54 20.08 -35.26 -13.42
N GLY A 55 19.46 -35.04 -12.27
CA GLY A 55 19.96 -35.37 -10.94
C GLY A 55 21.00 -34.41 -10.38
N GLU A 56 21.12 -33.20 -11.00
CA GLU A 56 21.99 -32.14 -10.50
C GLU A 56 21.21 -31.26 -9.48
N PRO A 57 21.88 -30.82 -8.39
CA PRO A 57 21.25 -29.97 -7.41
C PRO A 57 20.69 -28.65 -8.05
N VAL A 58 19.45 -28.31 -7.77
CA VAL A 58 18.84 -27.04 -8.25
C VAL A 58 19.55 -25.84 -7.64
N GLY A 59 19.95 -25.94 -6.37
CA GLY A 59 20.64 -24.86 -5.67
C GLY A 59 19.72 -23.67 -5.33
N ASP A 60 20.30 -22.47 -5.25
CA ASP A 60 19.56 -21.25 -4.93
C ASP A 60 18.62 -20.85 -6.07
N LEU A 61 17.36 -20.68 -5.77
CA LEU A 61 16.34 -20.18 -6.68
C LEU A 61 15.83 -18.81 -6.19
N THR A 62 16.06 -17.79 -7.00
CA THR A 62 15.59 -16.42 -6.73
C THR A 62 14.52 -16.05 -7.73
N LEU A 63 13.37 -15.61 -7.27
CA LEU A 63 12.27 -15.14 -8.13
C LEU A 63 12.48 -13.68 -8.54
N GLU A 64 11.96 -13.34 -9.70
CA GLU A 64 11.88 -11.98 -10.23
C GLU A 64 10.42 -11.56 -10.39
N SER A 65 9.61 -12.37 -11.07
CA SER A 65 8.17 -12.19 -11.20
C SER A 65 7.44 -13.52 -11.41
N VAL A 66 6.21 -13.58 -10.98
CA VAL A 66 5.27 -14.67 -11.26
C VAL A 66 4.00 -14.06 -11.82
N THR A 67 3.68 -14.36 -13.07
CA THR A 67 2.52 -13.83 -13.78
C THR A 67 1.60 -14.96 -14.20
N LEU A 68 0.30 -14.79 -14.00
CA LEU A 68 -0.72 -15.63 -14.60
C LEU A 68 -1.58 -14.80 -15.55
N THR A 69 -1.89 -15.37 -16.72
CA THR A 69 -2.65 -14.70 -17.77
C THR A 69 -3.75 -15.62 -18.26
N PHE A 70 -4.96 -15.09 -18.38
CA PHE A 70 -6.13 -15.87 -18.80
C PHE A 70 -7.17 -14.98 -19.51
N PRO A 71 -8.05 -15.57 -20.34
CA PRO A 71 -9.16 -14.86 -20.92
C PRO A 71 -10.13 -14.35 -19.85
N TRP A 72 -10.49 -13.06 -19.93
CA TRP A 72 -11.44 -12.46 -19.00
C TRP A 72 -12.53 -11.74 -19.79
N LYS A 73 -13.61 -12.48 -20.09
CA LYS A 73 -14.74 -11.98 -20.84
C LYS A 73 -15.96 -11.89 -19.95
N CYS A 74 -16.71 -10.81 -20.06
CA CYS A 74 -17.99 -10.71 -19.38
C CYS A 74 -19.00 -11.72 -19.91
N ARG A 75 -19.97 -12.09 -19.06
CA ARG A 75 -21.04 -13.02 -19.44
C ARG A 75 -21.74 -12.53 -20.71
N GLY A 76 -21.89 -13.41 -21.70
CA GLY A 76 -22.52 -13.10 -22.98
C GLY A 76 -21.68 -12.32 -23.96
N GLY A 77 -20.35 -12.18 -23.75
CA GLY A 77 -19.42 -11.54 -24.68
C GLY A 77 -19.59 -10.03 -24.80
N LYS A 78 -20.32 -9.40 -23.88
CA LYS A 78 -20.42 -7.94 -23.80
C LYS A 78 -19.27 -7.38 -22.96
N GLN A 79 -18.88 -6.14 -23.26
CA GLN A 79 -17.97 -5.38 -22.42
C GLN A 79 -18.69 -4.96 -21.12
N PRO A 80 -17.98 -4.85 -19.97
CA PRO A 80 -18.57 -4.33 -18.74
C PRO A 80 -18.94 -2.85 -18.89
N GLU A 81 -19.92 -2.39 -18.13
CA GLU A 81 -20.23 -0.95 -18.07
C GLU A 81 -19.11 -0.17 -17.38
N GLN A 82 -18.55 -0.74 -16.33
CA GLN A 82 -17.50 -0.12 -15.53
C GLN A 82 -16.42 -1.14 -15.17
N ILE A 83 -15.19 -0.65 -15.13
CA ILE A 83 -13.99 -1.38 -14.72
C ILE A 83 -13.35 -0.59 -13.57
N PHE A 84 -13.26 -1.19 -12.40
CA PHE A 84 -12.56 -0.60 -11.26
C PHE A 84 -11.21 -1.26 -11.08
N MET A 85 -10.17 -0.44 -11.01
CA MET A 85 -8.82 -0.84 -10.63
C MET A 85 -8.45 -0.14 -9.34
N ASN A 86 -8.16 -0.91 -8.29
CA ASN A 86 -7.75 -0.34 -7.02
C ASN A 86 -6.37 0.28 -7.12
N GLY A 87 -6.23 1.55 -6.77
CA GLY A 87 -4.95 2.26 -6.77
C GLY A 87 -3.98 1.75 -5.70
N TYR A 88 -2.70 2.01 -5.89
CA TYR A 88 -1.65 1.59 -4.96
C TYR A 88 -1.83 2.19 -3.56
N GLN A 89 -2.16 3.47 -3.50
CA GLN A 89 -2.38 4.21 -2.25
C GLN A 89 -3.28 5.43 -2.50
N SER A 90 -3.64 6.18 -1.46
CA SER A 90 -4.66 7.23 -1.50
C SER A 90 -4.41 8.40 -2.48
N TRP A 91 -3.19 8.58 -2.97
CA TRP A 91 -2.86 9.61 -3.96
C TRP A 91 -2.75 9.08 -5.39
N THR A 92 -2.88 7.77 -5.58
CA THR A 92 -2.88 7.16 -6.90
C THR A 92 -4.31 7.04 -7.43
N ASP A 93 -4.44 6.88 -8.74
CA ASP A 93 -5.74 6.77 -9.38
C ASP A 93 -6.51 5.53 -8.89
N SER A 94 -7.75 5.72 -8.51
CA SER A 94 -8.63 4.66 -8.03
C SER A 94 -10.08 5.05 -8.26
N HIS A 95 -10.61 4.71 -9.44
CA HIS A 95 -11.99 5.00 -9.82
C HIS A 95 -12.54 3.97 -10.82
N GLU A 96 -13.82 4.05 -11.11
CA GLU A 96 -14.45 3.25 -12.16
C GLU A 96 -14.16 3.86 -13.55
N HIS A 97 -13.57 3.09 -14.43
CA HIS A 97 -13.29 3.43 -15.83
C HIS A 97 -14.34 2.86 -16.76
N THR A 98 -14.61 3.55 -17.85
CA THR A 98 -15.26 2.95 -19.01
C THR A 98 -14.24 2.24 -19.90
N VAL A 99 -14.69 1.25 -20.69
CA VAL A 99 -13.80 0.40 -21.51
C VAL A 99 -12.89 1.17 -22.46
N GLY A 100 -13.34 2.33 -22.96
CA GLY A 100 -12.58 3.15 -23.90
C GLY A 100 -11.64 4.18 -23.28
N GLU A 101 -11.61 4.27 -21.97
CA GLU A 101 -10.74 5.23 -21.26
C GLU A 101 -9.27 4.81 -21.28
N LYS A 102 -8.45 5.76 -20.91
CA LYS A 102 -7.02 5.59 -20.67
C LYS A 102 -6.73 5.92 -19.22
N GLU A 103 -5.80 5.23 -18.63
CA GLU A 103 -5.28 5.66 -17.34
C GLU A 103 -4.64 7.05 -17.44
N PRO A 104 -4.73 7.86 -16.37
CA PRO A 104 -4.18 9.21 -16.36
C PRO A 104 -2.68 9.22 -16.61
N ALA A 105 -2.20 10.30 -17.19
CA ALA A 105 -0.79 10.55 -17.43
C ALA A 105 -0.42 11.97 -17.00
N ILE A 106 0.83 12.18 -16.62
CA ILE A 106 1.37 13.51 -16.42
C ILE A 106 1.77 14.10 -17.78
N SER A 107 1.39 15.36 -18.01
CA SER A 107 1.78 16.05 -19.23
C SER A 107 3.32 16.05 -19.39
N PRO A 108 3.85 15.73 -20.58
CA PRO A 108 5.29 15.78 -20.86
C PRO A 108 5.92 17.14 -20.55
N PHE A 109 5.15 18.23 -20.60
CA PHE A 109 5.60 19.57 -20.21
C PHE A 109 5.86 19.70 -18.70
N ALA A 110 5.34 18.78 -17.89
CA ALA A 110 5.56 18.76 -16.44
C ALA A 110 6.77 17.90 -16.02
N SER A 111 7.55 17.35 -16.94
CA SER A 111 8.69 16.46 -16.63
C SER A 111 9.68 17.07 -15.65
N GLY A 112 10.02 18.36 -15.80
CA GLY A 112 10.88 19.08 -14.85
C GLY A 112 10.30 19.21 -13.44
N MET A 113 8.96 19.22 -13.30
CA MET A 113 8.30 19.19 -12.00
C MET A 113 8.33 17.78 -11.39
N VAL A 114 8.15 16.76 -12.21
CA VAL A 114 8.23 15.36 -11.76
C VAL A 114 9.60 15.08 -11.17
N GLU A 115 10.68 15.43 -11.88
CA GLU A 115 12.04 15.28 -11.40
C GLU A 115 12.31 16.11 -10.14
N LYS A 116 11.91 17.39 -10.15
CA LYS A 116 12.13 18.31 -9.01
C LYS A 116 11.42 17.87 -7.73
N TYR A 117 10.21 17.35 -7.84
CA TYR A 117 9.36 17.00 -6.71
C TYR A 117 9.24 15.49 -6.48
N TYR A 118 10.01 14.68 -7.21
CA TYR A 118 9.99 13.22 -7.11
C TYR A 118 8.59 12.61 -7.27
N LEU A 119 7.76 13.20 -8.15
CA LEU A 119 6.35 12.78 -8.30
C LEU A 119 6.19 11.34 -8.84
N ASP A 120 7.22 10.81 -9.48
CA ASP A 120 7.33 9.41 -9.89
C ASP A 120 7.55 8.43 -8.72
N ARG A 121 7.82 8.94 -7.52
CA ARG A 121 8.12 8.14 -6.31
C ARG A 121 6.96 8.07 -5.32
N TYR A 122 5.82 8.66 -5.63
CA TYR A 122 4.65 8.66 -4.74
C TYR A 122 3.82 7.38 -4.84
N GLY A 123 4.46 6.25 -5.06
CA GLY A 123 3.93 4.93 -4.77
C GLY A 123 3.62 4.04 -5.96
N ASP A 124 3.02 4.52 -7.04
CA ASP A 124 2.71 3.68 -8.19
C ASP A 124 3.88 3.58 -9.16
N SER A 125 4.68 2.52 -9.03
CA SER A 125 5.84 2.24 -9.89
C SER A 125 5.46 1.91 -11.34
N LEU A 126 4.19 1.59 -11.59
CA LEU A 126 3.67 1.27 -12.92
C LEU A 126 3.12 2.50 -13.63
N PHE A 127 2.96 3.60 -12.91
CA PHE A 127 2.55 4.86 -13.50
C PHE A 127 3.56 5.32 -14.56
N THR A 128 3.08 5.62 -15.76
CA THR A 128 3.92 6.09 -16.85
C THR A 128 3.57 7.52 -17.22
N MET A 129 4.58 8.31 -17.61
CA MET A 129 4.39 9.69 -18.08
C MET A 129 3.49 9.78 -19.32
N LYS A 130 3.39 8.69 -20.08
CA LYS A 130 2.58 8.62 -21.33
C LYS A 130 1.17 8.10 -21.08
N GLY A 131 0.89 7.57 -19.88
CA GLY A 131 -0.31 6.79 -19.60
C GLY A 131 -0.33 5.47 -20.39
N THR A 132 -1.47 4.78 -20.33
CA THR A 132 -1.70 3.52 -21.04
C THR A 132 -2.36 3.75 -22.40
N ALA A 133 -2.45 2.72 -23.23
CA ALA A 133 -3.37 2.71 -24.37
C ALA A 133 -4.82 2.65 -23.88
N ALA A 134 -5.77 3.11 -24.71
CA ALA A 134 -7.18 2.98 -24.38
C ALA A 134 -7.54 1.51 -24.13
N GLY A 135 -8.32 1.24 -23.10
CA GLY A 135 -8.74 -0.10 -22.72
C GLY A 135 -7.66 -0.93 -22.01
N GLN A 136 -6.54 -0.33 -21.62
CA GLN A 136 -5.50 -0.98 -20.81
C GLN A 136 -5.45 -0.34 -19.43
N PHE A 137 -5.63 -1.16 -18.41
CA PHE A 137 -5.75 -0.73 -17.02
C PHE A 137 -4.88 -1.59 -16.12
N HIS A 138 -4.41 -1.01 -15.01
CA HIS A 138 -3.75 -1.74 -13.95
C HIS A 138 -4.28 -1.35 -12.56
N GLY A 139 -4.10 -2.22 -11.58
CA GLY A 139 -4.48 -1.97 -10.20
C GLY A 139 -3.81 -2.94 -9.25
N PHE A 140 -3.96 -2.70 -7.97
CA PHE A 140 -3.31 -3.45 -6.89
C PHE A 140 -4.34 -4.12 -6.00
N THR A 141 -4.03 -5.31 -5.53
CA THR A 141 -4.78 -6.05 -4.52
C THR A 141 -6.12 -6.58 -4.98
N TYR A 142 -6.96 -5.77 -5.65
CA TYR A 142 -8.23 -6.21 -6.22
C TYR A 142 -8.71 -5.33 -7.37
N CYS A 143 -9.59 -5.89 -8.17
CA CYS A 143 -10.35 -5.19 -9.20
C CYS A 143 -11.76 -5.76 -9.31
N TYR A 144 -12.67 -5.01 -9.92
CA TYR A 144 -13.99 -5.52 -10.27
C TYR A 144 -14.50 -4.97 -11.61
N PHE A 145 -15.44 -5.71 -12.16
CA PHE A 145 -16.14 -5.40 -13.42
C PHE A 145 -17.63 -5.34 -13.10
N ARG A 146 -18.27 -4.23 -13.40
CA ARG A 146 -19.66 -3.98 -13.02
C ARG A 146 -20.59 -3.81 -14.21
N ASP A 147 -21.75 -4.47 -14.15
CA ASP A 147 -22.88 -4.28 -15.04
C ASP A 147 -24.12 -3.96 -14.19
N GLY A 148 -24.59 -2.71 -14.24
CA GLY A 148 -25.63 -2.22 -13.35
C GLY A 148 -25.27 -2.42 -11.89
N VAL A 149 -25.98 -3.33 -11.17
CA VAL A 149 -25.78 -3.65 -9.75
C VAL A 149 -25.04 -4.98 -9.53
N THR A 150 -24.56 -5.61 -10.60
CA THR A 150 -23.85 -6.89 -10.52
C THR A 150 -22.37 -6.68 -10.66
N TYR A 151 -21.61 -7.12 -9.69
CA TYR A 151 -20.15 -7.05 -9.63
C TYR A 151 -19.56 -8.42 -9.94
N ARG A 152 -18.55 -8.47 -10.76
CA ARG A 152 -17.63 -9.59 -10.92
C ARG A 152 -16.28 -9.14 -10.41
N PHE A 153 -15.85 -9.67 -9.31
CA PHE A 153 -14.72 -9.23 -8.51
C PHE A 153 -13.61 -10.26 -8.53
N VAL A 154 -12.36 -9.81 -8.61
CA VAL A 154 -11.17 -10.63 -8.37
C VAL A 154 -10.28 -9.91 -7.39
N GLY A 155 -9.84 -10.60 -6.34
CA GLY A 155 -8.98 -10.02 -5.32
C GLY A 155 -7.95 -10.98 -4.78
N SER A 156 -6.85 -10.41 -4.31
CA SER A 156 -5.83 -11.12 -3.54
C SER A 156 -6.28 -11.24 -2.09
N LEU A 157 -6.16 -12.44 -1.52
CA LEU A 157 -6.44 -12.69 -0.11
C LEU A 157 -5.22 -12.46 0.79
N SER A 158 -4.03 -12.28 0.20
CA SER A 158 -2.79 -12.06 0.95
C SER A 158 -1.72 -11.36 0.12
N GLU A 159 -1.19 -10.26 0.66
CA GLU A 159 -0.05 -9.52 0.11
C GLU A 159 1.28 -9.84 0.86
N ARG A 160 1.31 -10.90 1.66
CA ARG A 160 2.49 -11.24 2.50
C ARG A 160 3.72 -11.66 1.71
N SER A 161 3.54 -12.19 0.51
CA SER A 161 4.62 -12.64 -0.38
C SER A 161 5.01 -11.63 -1.45
N GLY A 162 4.42 -10.44 -1.43
CA GLY A 162 4.61 -9.36 -2.40
C GLY A 162 3.27 -8.80 -2.85
N PHE A 163 3.29 -7.65 -3.49
CA PHE A 163 2.08 -7.04 -4.05
C PHE A 163 1.51 -7.89 -5.18
N THR A 164 0.18 -7.93 -5.27
CA THR A 164 -0.55 -8.53 -6.38
C THR A 164 -1.05 -7.41 -7.30
N VAL A 165 -0.56 -7.42 -8.53
CA VAL A 165 -0.88 -6.42 -9.55
C VAL A 165 -1.80 -7.04 -10.59
N PHE A 166 -2.90 -6.37 -10.88
CA PHE A 166 -3.87 -6.76 -11.89
C PHE A 166 -3.70 -5.89 -13.12
N TYR A 167 -3.65 -6.52 -14.29
CA TYR A 167 -3.64 -5.86 -15.58
C TYR A 167 -4.83 -6.34 -16.39
N TYR A 168 -5.59 -5.44 -16.96
CA TYR A 168 -6.69 -5.77 -17.83
C TYR A 168 -6.54 -5.10 -19.20
N ASN A 169 -6.64 -5.92 -20.25
CA ASN A 169 -6.71 -5.47 -21.63
C ASN A 169 -8.12 -5.73 -22.18
N ALA A 170 -8.91 -4.68 -22.31
CA ALA A 170 -10.30 -4.77 -22.74
C ALA A 170 -10.41 -5.22 -24.20
N ASP A 171 -9.52 -4.79 -25.09
CA ASP A 171 -9.54 -5.17 -26.51
C ASP A 171 -9.25 -6.66 -26.70
N ALA A 172 -8.31 -7.19 -25.95
CA ALA A 172 -8.00 -8.63 -25.95
C ALA A 172 -8.99 -9.45 -25.12
N GLY A 173 -9.73 -8.83 -24.20
CA GLY A 173 -10.52 -9.53 -23.19
C GLY A 173 -9.66 -10.43 -22.32
N GLN A 174 -8.54 -9.90 -21.83
CA GLN A 174 -7.50 -10.65 -21.12
C GLN A 174 -7.17 -10.00 -19.79
N MET A 175 -7.06 -10.83 -18.74
CA MET A 175 -6.54 -10.48 -17.44
C MET A 175 -5.15 -11.06 -17.27
N SER A 176 -4.23 -10.28 -16.73
CA SER A 176 -2.95 -10.76 -16.21
C SER A 176 -2.82 -10.36 -14.76
N ILE A 177 -2.37 -11.27 -13.91
CA ILE A 177 -2.13 -11.01 -12.49
C ILE A 177 -0.67 -11.33 -12.19
N GLU A 178 0.06 -10.37 -11.67
CA GLU A 178 1.48 -10.49 -11.38
C GLU A 178 1.74 -10.35 -9.89
N LYS A 179 2.62 -11.21 -9.37
CA LYS A 179 3.18 -11.07 -8.03
C LYS A 179 4.52 -10.37 -8.13
N ASP A 180 4.62 -9.21 -7.46
CA ASP A 180 5.90 -8.55 -7.24
C ASP A 180 6.71 -9.32 -6.21
N CYS A 181 7.73 -10.00 -6.68
CA CYS A 181 8.59 -10.86 -5.87
C CYS A 181 10.07 -10.74 -6.26
N ALA A 182 10.46 -9.60 -6.83
CA ALA A 182 11.83 -9.38 -7.28
C ALA A 182 12.85 -9.58 -6.14
N GLY A 183 13.82 -10.48 -6.39
CA GLY A 183 14.88 -10.79 -5.44
C GLY A 183 14.49 -11.76 -4.32
N VAL A 184 13.26 -12.28 -4.30
CA VAL A 184 12.84 -13.26 -3.29
C VAL A 184 13.54 -14.60 -3.50
N LYS A 185 14.34 -15.03 -2.53
CA LYS A 185 14.96 -16.36 -2.49
C LYS A 185 14.00 -17.36 -1.88
N ILE A 186 13.79 -18.47 -2.59
CA ILE A 186 12.94 -19.55 -2.12
C ILE A 186 13.75 -20.81 -1.86
N SER A 187 13.56 -21.39 -0.67
CA SER A 187 14.19 -22.63 -0.24
C SER A 187 13.18 -23.72 0.15
N GLY A 188 11.91 -23.41 0.06
CA GLY A 188 10.79 -24.29 0.38
C GLY A 188 9.52 -23.85 -0.31
N GLU A 189 8.37 -24.40 0.07
CA GLU A 189 7.08 -23.99 -0.46
C GLU A 189 6.86 -22.49 -0.28
N TRP A 190 6.62 -21.78 -1.36
CA TRP A 190 6.39 -20.35 -1.38
C TRP A 190 5.00 -20.01 -1.94
N ASN A 191 4.31 -19.10 -1.26
CA ASN A 191 2.98 -18.66 -1.67
C ASN A 191 3.09 -17.66 -2.82
N ALA A 192 2.75 -18.07 -4.04
CA ALA A 192 2.67 -17.19 -5.18
C ALA A 192 1.37 -16.37 -5.15
N PHE A 193 0.23 -17.05 -5.04
CA PHE A 193 -1.07 -16.39 -5.03
C PHE A 193 -2.06 -17.11 -4.11
N ASP A 194 -2.86 -16.30 -3.43
CA ASP A 194 -4.15 -16.65 -2.86
C ASP A 194 -5.16 -15.65 -3.43
N LEU A 195 -5.96 -16.09 -4.40
CA LEU A 195 -6.92 -15.25 -5.13
C LEU A 195 -8.35 -15.73 -4.86
N VAL A 196 -9.30 -14.82 -5.01
CA VAL A 196 -10.72 -15.15 -4.99
C VAL A 196 -11.45 -14.47 -6.14
N GLU A 197 -12.34 -15.21 -6.79
CA GLU A 197 -13.34 -14.67 -7.74
C GLU A 197 -14.72 -14.71 -7.12
N LEU A 198 -15.40 -13.55 -7.09
CA LEU A 198 -16.73 -13.40 -6.52
C LEU A 198 -17.68 -12.74 -7.53
N THR A 199 -18.96 -13.09 -7.46
CA THR A 199 -20.01 -12.43 -8.26
C THR A 199 -21.23 -12.20 -7.37
N GLY A 200 -21.78 -10.98 -7.41
CA GLY A 200 -22.95 -10.62 -6.60
C GLY A 200 -23.22 -9.12 -6.60
N SER A 201 -24.01 -8.66 -5.64
CA SER A 201 -24.14 -7.24 -5.34
C SER A 201 -22.87 -6.72 -4.68
N GLU A 202 -22.69 -5.40 -4.64
CA GLU A 202 -21.56 -4.75 -3.96
C GLU A 202 -21.36 -5.28 -2.54
N GLU A 203 -22.40 -5.22 -1.73
CA GLU A 203 -22.37 -5.68 -0.34
C GLU A 203 -21.97 -7.17 -0.22
N GLN A 204 -22.56 -8.03 -1.04
CA GLN A 204 -22.24 -9.47 -1.02
C GLN A 204 -20.77 -9.73 -1.36
N VAL A 205 -20.26 -9.07 -2.38
CA VAL A 205 -18.89 -9.27 -2.85
C VAL A 205 -17.88 -8.79 -1.82
N PHE A 206 -18.04 -7.56 -1.31
CA PHE A 206 -17.07 -7.01 -0.36
C PHE A 206 -17.17 -7.65 1.03
N ASP A 207 -18.38 -7.96 1.52
CA ASP A 207 -18.53 -8.69 2.79
C ASP A 207 -17.86 -10.07 2.72
N THR A 208 -18.08 -10.81 1.63
CA THR A 208 -17.44 -12.12 1.43
C THR A 208 -15.93 -12.01 1.30
N TYR A 209 -15.43 -11.00 0.56
CA TYR A 209 -14.00 -10.77 0.40
C TYR A 209 -13.31 -10.49 1.73
N PHE A 210 -13.84 -9.57 2.53
CA PHE A 210 -13.28 -9.25 3.85
C PHE A 210 -13.38 -10.42 4.84
N GLU A 211 -14.45 -11.21 4.77
CA GLU A 211 -14.58 -12.43 5.57
C GLU A 211 -13.50 -13.45 5.23
N LYS A 212 -13.26 -13.70 3.92
CA LYS A 212 -12.20 -14.60 3.45
C LYS A 212 -10.79 -14.10 3.80
N MET A 213 -10.56 -12.80 3.83
CA MET A 213 -9.32 -12.19 4.35
C MET A 213 -9.20 -12.24 5.88
N ASN A 214 -10.22 -12.76 6.58
CA ASN A 214 -10.31 -12.75 8.04
C ASN A 214 -10.24 -11.34 8.65
N ILE A 215 -10.81 -10.36 7.94
CA ILE A 215 -10.93 -8.98 8.43
C ILE A 215 -12.24 -8.86 9.20
N ALA A 216 -12.11 -8.57 10.49
CA ALA A 216 -13.28 -8.40 11.35
C ALA A 216 -14.06 -7.12 10.97
N LYS A 217 -15.39 -7.19 10.99
CA LYS A 217 -16.23 -6.00 10.83
C LYS A 217 -15.89 -4.95 11.89
N PRO A 218 -15.87 -3.65 11.53
CA PRO A 218 -15.63 -2.59 12.50
C PRO A 218 -16.62 -2.66 13.66
N LYS A 219 -16.13 -2.57 14.90
CA LYS A 219 -16.95 -2.61 16.11
C LYS A 219 -17.53 -1.25 16.48
N GLY A 220 -17.00 -0.17 15.89
CA GLY A 220 -17.39 1.20 16.19
C GLY A 220 -18.39 1.78 15.19
N ARG A 221 -19.10 2.80 15.62
CA ARG A 221 -19.84 3.68 14.70
C ARG A 221 -18.88 4.64 13.96
N PRO A 222 -19.29 5.21 12.83
CA PRO A 222 -18.58 6.32 12.24
C PRO A 222 -18.38 7.45 13.26
N MET A 223 -17.18 8.02 13.29
CA MET A 223 -16.83 9.15 14.16
C MET A 223 -16.80 10.43 13.35
N THR A 224 -17.22 11.53 13.98
CA THR A 224 -17.08 12.87 13.45
C THR A 224 -16.00 13.61 14.21
N GLY A 225 -15.27 14.51 13.56
CA GLY A 225 -14.20 15.21 14.25
C GLY A 225 -13.68 16.42 13.51
N TYR A 226 -12.80 17.12 14.21
CA TYR A 226 -12.01 18.23 13.69
C TYR A 226 -10.58 17.76 13.45
N THR A 227 -9.92 18.28 12.41
CA THR A 227 -8.49 18.16 12.17
C THR A 227 -7.90 19.54 11.85
N SER A 228 -6.72 19.84 12.37
CA SER A 228 -6.06 21.13 12.17
C SER A 228 -5.47 21.30 10.76
N TRP A 229 -5.31 20.21 9.97
CA TRP A 229 -4.59 20.24 8.70
C TRP A 229 -5.18 21.22 7.68
N TYR A 230 -6.45 21.06 7.31
CA TYR A 230 -7.04 21.79 6.19
C TYR A 230 -7.18 23.30 6.40
N ASN A 231 -7.08 23.79 7.64
CA ASN A 231 -7.15 25.20 7.96
C ASN A 231 -5.77 25.83 8.18
N HIS A 232 -4.84 25.08 8.77
CA HIS A 232 -3.58 25.65 9.25
C HIS A 232 -2.34 25.00 8.64
N TYR A 233 -2.46 23.80 8.04
CA TYR A 233 -1.29 22.99 7.64
C TYR A 233 -0.32 22.86 8.82
N GLN A 234 0.98 23.06 8.61
CA GLN A 234 1.99 23.03 9.67
C GLN A 234 2.04 24.30 10.55
N ASN A 235 1.26 25.35 10.22
CA ASN A 235 1.25 26.61 10.96
C ASN A 235 0.33 26.53 12.18
N ILE A 236 0.62 25.60 13.08
CA ILE A 236 -0.11 25.38 14.34
C ILE A 236 0.75 25.80 15.53
N SER A 237 0.10 26.16 16.61
CA SER A 237 0.70 26.42 17.92
C SER A 237 -0.31 26.09 19.02
N ALA A 238 0.14 26.01 20.28
CA ALA A 238 -0.73 25.77 21.41
C ALA A 238 -1.92 26.77 21.45
N GLN A 239 -1.66 28.05 21.15
CA GLN A 239 -2.70 29.07 21.09
C GLN A 239 -3.73 28.80 19.97
N ILE A 240 -3.25 28.56 18.73
CA ILE A 240 -4.14 28.28 17.59
C ILE A 240 -4.99 27.03 17.86
N ILE A 241 -4.38 25.98 18.38
CA ILE A 241 -5.09 24.72 18.68
C ILE A 241 -6.13 24.98 19.79
N SER A 242 -5.77 25.71 20.85
CA SER A 242 -6.70 26.04 21.94
C SER A 242 -7.86 26.90 21.46
N ASP A 243 -7.62 27.92 20.64
CA ASP A 243 -8.67 28.76 20.07
C ASP A 243 -9.63 27.96 19.20
N ASN A 244 -9.11 27.04 18.36
CA ASN A 244 -9.96 26.18 17.55
C ASN A 244 -10.77 25.19 18.41
N LEU A 245 -10.16 24.65 19.47
CA LEU A 245 -10.84 23.76 20.38
C LEU A 245 -11.99 24.45 21.11
N GLU A 246 -11.79 25.69 21.57
CA GLU A 246 -12.86 26.53 22.17
C GLU A 246 -14.00 26.77 21.16
N HIS A 247 -13.68 27.15 19.91
CA HIS A 247 -14.69 27.36 18.87
C HIS A 247 -15.49 26.08 18.57
N VAL A 248 -14.82 24.94 18.47
CA VAL A 248 -15.48 23.64 18.26
C VAL A 248 -16.43 23.33 19.42
N HIS A 249 -16.00 23.61 20.65
CA HIS A 249 -16.85 23.42 21.83
C HIS A 249 -18.05 24.38 21.84
N GLU A 250 -17.83 25.66 21.53
CA GLU A 250 -18.89 26.68 21.48
C GLU A 250 -19.93 26.43 20.38
N MET A 251 -19.59 25.70 19.30
CA MET A 251 -20.54 25.31 18.26
C MET A 251 -21.68 24.44 18.78
N GLY A 252 -21.54 23.84 19.97
CA GLY A 252 -22.54 23.00 20.59
C GLY A 252 -22.86 21.72 19.81
N GLN A 253 -22.05 21.38 18.82
CA GLN A 253 -22.13 20.12 18.09
C GLN A 253 -21.29 19.07 18.79
N SER A 254 -21.80 17.86 18.87
CA SER A 254 -21.07 16.73 19.44
C SER A 254 -20.10 16.16 18.41
N PHE A 255 -18.84 16.53 18.51
CA PHE A 255 -17.76 15.86 17.79
C PHE A 255 -17.16 14.75 18.65
N ASP A 256 -16.72 13.68 17.99
CA ASP A 256 -16.11 12.52 18.67
C ASP A 256 -14.62 12.71 18.89
N VAL A 257 -13.93 13.40 17.95
CA VAL A 257 -12.47 13.52 17.92
C VAL A 257 -12.05 14.95 17.64
N PHE A 258 -11.04 15.43 18.35
CA PHE A 258 -10.27 16.61 17.99
C PHE A 258 -8.82 16.18 17.71
N GLN A 259 -8.37 16.33 16.46
CA GLN A 259 -7.09 15.84 15.99
C GLN A 259 -6.12 16.99 15.70
N ILE A 260 -4.93 16.89 16.27
CA ILE A 260 -3.77 17.73 15.97
C ILE A 260 -2.99 17.06 14.84
N ASP A 261 -2.84 17.77 13.72
CA ASP A 261 -2.13 17.29 12.54
C ASP A 261 -0.64 17.69 12.55
N ASP A 262 0.06 17.53 11.43
CA ASP A 262 1.47 17.85 11.23
C ASP A 262 1.81 19.29 11.67
N GLY A 263 2.98 19.48 12.29
CA GLY A 263 3.50 20.79 12.70
C GLY A 263 3.76 20.98 14.19
N TYR A 264 3.49 19.97 15.04
CA TYR A 264 3.82 19.99 16.47
C TYR A 264 5.26 19.55 16.75
N GLN A 265 5.77 18.61 15.99
CA GLN A 265 7.13 18.06 16.10
C GLN A 265 8.15 19.01 15.46
N THR A 266 9.41 18.93 15.91
CA THR A 266 10.51 19.73 15.36
C THR A 266 10.79 19.32 13.91
N TYR A 267 10.92 18.03 13.64
CA TYR A 267 11.10 17.45 12.32
C TYR A 267 10.34 16.14 12.20
N VAL A 268 9.91 15.80 10.98
CA VAL A 268 9.35 14.48 10.70
C VAL A 268 10.43 13.41 10.91
N GLY A 269 10.12 12.43 11.77
CA GLY A 269 11.08 11.44 12.25
C GLY A 269 11.54 11.68 13.70
N ASP A 270 11.49 12.91 14.20
CA ASP A 270 11.83 13.27 15.58
C ASP A 270 10.55 13.41 16.45
N TRP A 271 9.74 12.36 16.47
CA TRP A 271 8.36 12.37 16.99
C TRP A 271 8.22 12.76 18.46
N LEU A 272 9.26 12.53 19.26
CA LEU A 272 9.27 12.84 20.70
C LEU A 272 9.75 14.25 21.00
N ASP A 273 10.15 15.01 19.98
CA ASP A 273 10.65 16.37 20.09
C ASP A 273 9.59 17.40 19.68
N VAL A 274 8.80 17.81 20.64
CA VAL A 274 7.77 18.84 20.44
C VAL A 274 8.41 20.22 20.31
N GLN A 275 8.01 21.02 19.32
CA GLN A 275 8.51 22.38 19.11
C GLN A 275 8.17 23.30 20.30
N LYS A 276 9.17 23.63 21.12
CA LYS A 276 8.97 24.43 22.33
C LYS A 276 8.50 25.86 22.07
N ASP A 277 8.85 26.43 20.93
CA ASP A 277 8.39 27.77 20.54
C ASP A 277 6.89 27.80 20.21
N LYS A 278 6.36 26.69 19.71
CA LYS A 278 4.95 26.53 19.39
C LYS A 278 4.12 25.95 20.52
N PHE A 279 4.69 25.01 21.26
CA PHE A 279 4.07 24.27 22.34
C PHE A 279 4.97 24.28 23.60
N PRO A 280 5.07 25.42 24.30
CA PRO A 280 6.01 25.59 25.42
C PRO A 280 5.76 24.61 26.57
N ASP A 281 4.50 24.27 26.82
CA ASP A 281 4.07 23.37 27.90
C ASP A 281 3.85 21.91 27.45
N GLY A 282 4.25 21.58 26.19
CA GLY A 282 4.01 20.25 25.60
C GLY A 282 2.59 20.11 25.05
N LEU A 283 2.16 18.86 24.84
CA LEU A 283 0.85 18.55 24.27
C LEU A 283 -0.17 18.11 25.32
N GLU A 284 0.28 17.63 26.48
CA GLU A 284 -0.56 17.08 27.54
C GLU A 284 -1.66 18.07 28.02
N PRO A 285 -1.39 19.38 28.23
CA PRO A 285 -2.45 20.31 28.64
C PRO A 285 -3.57 20.47 27.60
N ILE A 286 -3.23 20.30 26.32
CA ILE A 286 -4.22 20.34 25.23
C ILE A 286 -5.04 19.05 25.22
N VAL A 287 -4.40 17.91 25.41
CA VAL A 287 -5.07 16.61 25.50
C VAL A 287 -6.08 16.61 26.65
N ASP A 288 -5.66 17.09 27.84
CA ASP A 288 -6.54 17.22 29.00
C ASP A 288 -7.77 18.09 28.69
N LYS A 289 -7.56 19.19 27.96
CA LYS A 289 -8.66 20.09 27.59
C LYS A 289 -9.62 19.47 26.56
N ILE A 290 -9.09 18.69 25.61
CA ILE A 290 -9.93 17.94 24.65
C ILE A 290 -10.81 16.95 25.42
N HIS A 291 -10.24 16.24 26.40
CA HIS A 291 -10.97 15.30 27.24
C HIS A 291 -12.01 16.01 28.14
N GLU A 292 -11.68 17.18 28.69
CA GLU A 292 -12.64 17.98 29.47
C GLU A 292 -13.89 18.34 28.64
N TYR A 293 -13.72 18.56 27.33
CA TYR A 293 -14.82 18.83 26.40
C TYR A 293 -15.51 17.57 25.87
N GLY A 294 -15.14 16.39 26.37
CA GLY A 294 -15.79 15.11 26.08
C GLY A 294 -15.42 14.51 24.72
N MET A 295 -14.38 15.00 24.06
CA MET A 295 -13.87 14.47 22.82
C MET A 295 -12.65 13.55 23.05
N LYS A 296 -12.35 12.70 22.08
CA LYS A 296 -11.09 11.97 22.00
C LYS A 296 -10.01 12.85 21.41
N ALA A 297 -8.80 12.74 21.93
CA ALA A 297 -7.63 13.43 21.41
C ALA A 297 -6.96 12.59 20.32
N GLY A 298 -6.73 13.18 19.13
CA GLY A 298 -6.03 12.53 18.02
C GLY A 298 -4.71 13.23 17.69
N LEU A 299 -3.69 12.46 17.29
CA LEU A 299 -2.40 12.99 16.83
C LEU A 299 -2.02 12.41 15.46
N TRP A 300 -1.44 13.26 14.61
CA TRP A 300 -0.86 12.84 13.34
C TRP A 300 0.57 12.31 13.52
N LEU A 301 0.88 11.21 12.86
CA LEU A 301 2.21 10.62 12.75
C LEU A 301 2.45 10.14 11.31
N SER A 302 3.69 10.27 10.84
CA SER A 302 4.21 9.60 9.66
C SER A 302 5.36 8.66 10.08
N PRO A 303 5.05 7.55 10.75
CA PRO A 303 6.01 6.84 11.59
C PRO A 303 7.10 6.11 10.81
N PHE A 304 6.89 5.84 9.53
CA PHE A 304 7.81 5.04 8.71
C PHE A 304 8.77 5.86 7.87
N VAL A 305 8.81 7.17 8.09
CA VAL A 305 9.71 8.07 7.37
C VAL A 305 10.39 9.05 8.31
N CYS A 306 11.51 9.58 7.85
CA CYS A 306 12.14 10.75 8.45
C CYS A 306 12.56 11.75 7.38
N GLU A 307 12.48 13.04 7.70
CA GLU A 307 12.97 14.07 6.80
C GLU A 307 14.47 14.28 6.94
N LYS A 308 15.08 14.86 5.87
CA LYS A 308 16.54 15.03 5.78
C LYS A 308 17.14 15.84 6.93
N GLU A 309 16.44 16.83 7.42
CA GLU A 309 16.95 17.69 8.51
C GLU A 309 16.71 17.12 9.91
N SER A 310 16.03 15.98 10.03
CA SER A 310 15.78 15.34 11.32
C SER A 310 17.04 14.78 11.97
N ARG A 311 17.05 14.70 13.29
CA ARG A 311 18.08 13.97 14.05
C ARG A 311 18.03 12.48 13.75
N CYS A 312 16.84 11.93 13.49
CA CYS A 312 16.65 10.56 13.07
C CYS A 312 17.51 10.26 11.83
N PHE A 313 17.41 11.08 10.78
CA PHE A 313 18.22 10.91 9.56
C PHE A 313 19.73 10.99 9.81
N HIS A 314 20.19 11.98 10.59
CA HIS A 314 21.61 12.24 10.77
C HIS A 314 22.29 11.29 11.76
N ARG A 315 21.58 10.83 12.79
CA ARG A 315 22.17 9.98 13.85
C ARG A 315 22.04 8.49 13.56
N HIS A 316 21.07 8.12 12.72
CA HIS A 316 20.76 6.73 12.43
C HIS A 316 20.73 6.44 10.93
N PRO A 317 21.84 6.65 10.21
CA PRO A 317 21.93 6.40 8.77
C PRO A 317 21.74 4.91 8.42
N ASP A 318 21.89 4.02 9.38
CA ASP A 318 21.67 2.59 9.31
C ASP A 318 20.19 2.18 9.46
N TRP A 319 19.32 3.12 9.82
CA TRP A 319 17.87 2.91 9.87
C TRP A 319 17.18 3.14 8.53
N LEU A 320 17.90 3.70 7.55
CA LEU A 320 17.31 4.10 6.27
C LEU A 320 17.29 2.97 5.25
N VAL A 321 16.18 2.81 4.55
CA VAL A 321 16.11 1.99 3.33
C VAL A 321 17.11 2.55 2.32
N ARG A 322 17.82 1.65 1.63
CA ARG A 322 18.85 2.03 0.65
C ARG A 322 18.51 1.48 -0.74
N ASP A 323 18.86 2.26 -1.74
CA ASP A 323 18.75 1.85 -3.14
C ASP A 323 19.84 0.82 -3.52
N ALA A 324 19.79 0.35 -4.76
CA ALA A 324 20.77 -0.61 -5.28
C ALA A 324 22.21 -0.10 -5.32
N LYS A 325 22.43 1.21 -5.15
CA LYS A 325 23.77 1.84 -5.06
C LYS A 325 24.24 2.00 -3.62
N GLY A 326 23.40 1.64 -2.66
CA GLY A 326 23.66 1.81 -1.23
C GLY A 326 23.37 3.22 -0.69
N GLU A 327 22.77 4.10 -1.50
CA GLU A 327 22.37 5.44 -1.06
C GLU A 327 21.00 5.42 -0.38
N PRO A 328 20.75 6.31 0.60
CA PRO A 328 19.44 6.41 1.22
C PRO A 328 18.34 6.67 0.18
N PHE A 329 17.28 5.87 0.22
CA PHE A 329 16.19 5.97 -0.73
C PHE A 329 15.28 7.16 -0.39
N CYS A 330 15.33 8.21 -1.23
CA CYS A 330 14.46 9.36 -1.12
C CYS A 330 13.05 9.03 -1.59
N GLY A 331 12.07 9.13 -0.70
CA GLY A 331 10.67 8.82 -0.98
C GLY A 331 9.87 9.96 -1.59
N GLY A 332 10.35 11.21 -1.47
CA GLY A 332 9.63 12.36 -2.01
C GLY A 332 10.14 13.70 -1.50
N SER A 333 9.50 14.78 -1.95
CA SER A 333 9.91 16.16 -1.71
C SER A 333 9.23 16.84 -0.52
N ASN A 334 8.35 16.14 0.19
CA ASN A 334 7.69 16.70 1.36
C ASN A 334 8.73 17.10 2.42
N TRP A 335 8.45 18.18 3.15
CA TRP A 335 9.33 18.78 4.16
C TRP A 335 10.70 19.14 3.58
N SER A 336 11.78 18.70 4.20
CA SER A 336 13.15 18.85 3.66
C SER A 336 13.60 17.68 2.75
N THR A 337 12.66 17.00 2.09
CA THR A 337 12.72 15.66 1.50
C THR A 337 12.65 14.56 2.55
N PHE A 338 11.97 13.44 2.26
CA PHE A 338 11.83 12.35 3.22
C PHE A 338 12.42 11.03 2.72
N TYR A 339 12.76 10.19 3.67
CA TYR A 339 13.42 8.91 3.47
C TYR A 339 12.70 7.83 4.26
N ALA A 340 12.56 6.65 3.68
CA ALA A 340 11.90 5.52 4.32
C ALA A 340 12.80 4.88 5.38
N LEU A 341 12.20 4.46 6.50
CA LEU A 341 12.86 3.70 7.55
C LEU A 341 12.78 2.20 7.25
N ASP A 342 13.87 1.47 7.50
CA ASP A 342 13.93 0.03 7.34
C ASP A 342 13.22 -0.69 8.52
N LEU A 343 11.98 -1.11 8.29
CA LEU A 343 11.20 -1.83 9.32
C LEU A 343 11.72 -3.24 9.60
N SER A 344 12.67 -3.77 8.84
CA SER A 344 13.37 -5.01 9.18
C SER A 344 14.40 -4.82 10.29
N ASN A 345 14.87 -3.58 10.50
CA ASN A 345 15.78 -3.20 11.58
C ASN A 345 15.07 -3.20 12.93
N GLU A 346 15.59 -3.96 13.91
CA GLU A 346 14.99 -4.03 15.26
C GLU A 346 15.03 -2.69 16.00
N GLU A 347 16.09 -1.90 15.85
CA GLU A 347 16.20 -0.59 16.51
C GLU A 347 15.13 0.39 16.01
N VAL A 348 14.78 0.32 14.72
CA VAL A 348 13.66 1.10 14.17
C VAL A 348 12.35 0.68 14.83
N ARG A 349 12.10 -0.62 14.96
CA ARG A 349 10.88 -1.12 15.60
C ARG A 349 10.82 -0.75 17.08
N GLU A 350 11.94 -0.79 17.81
CA GLU A 350 12.00 -0.33 19.22
C GLU A 350 11.71 1.17 19.33
N TYR A 351 12.32 1.99 18.47
CA TYR A 351 12.02 3.42 18.42
C TYR A 351 10.53 3.69 18.16
N LEU A 352 9.91 2.98 17.23
CA LEU A 352 8.48 3.12 16.98
C LEU A 352 7.63 2.69 18.17
N ARG A 353 7.99 1.62 18.88
CA ARG A 353 7.30 1.24 20.14
C ARG A 353 7.39 2.34 21.19
N GLU A 354 8.55 2.97 21.35
CA GLU A 354 8.73 4.11 22.23
C GLU A 354 7.85 5.30 21.83
N VAL A 355 7.81 5.62 20.53
CA VAL A 355 6.95 6.70 20.00
C VAL A 355 5.48 6.45 20.33
N PHE A 356 4.96 5.27 20.01
CA PHE A 356 3.57 4.94 20.29
C PHE A 356 3.26 4.89 21.78
N HIS A 357 4.15 4.36 22.59
CA HIS A 357 4.02 4.39 24.04
C HIS A 357 3.95 5.83 24.56
N GLN A 358 4.85 6.70 24.13
CA GLN A 358 4.84 8.11 24.54
C GLN A 358 3.54 8.82 24.14
N VAL A 359 3.10 8.62 22.91
CA VAL A 359 1.89 9.28 22.38
C VAL A 359 0.62 8.79 23.07
N LEU A 360 0.45 7.48 23.16
CA LEU A 360 -0.81 6.90 23.63
C LEU A 360 -0.87 6.80 25.17
N ASP A 361 0.21 6.35 25.80
CA ASP A 361 0.19 6.05 27.24
C ASP A 361 0.67 7.23 28.10
N VAL A 362 1.61 8.05 27.60
CA VAL A 362 2.17 9.16 28.39
C VAL A 362 1.48 10.48 28.07
N TRP A 363 1.39 10.88 26.80
CA TRP A 363 0.67 12.11 26.42
C TRP A 363 -0.85 11.95 26.45
N GLY A 364 -1.36 10.72 26.47
CA GLY A 364 -2.77 10.40 26.65
C GLY A 364 -3.65 10.58 25.41
N PHE A 365 -3.08 10.55 24.20
CA PHE A 365 -3.88 10.54 22.99
C PHE A 365 -4.66 9.22 22.83
N ASP A 366 -5.91 9.31 22.38
CA ASP A 366 -6.79 8.15 22.15
C ASP A 366 -6.68 7.57 20.75
N LEU A 367 -6.18 8.36 19.79
CA LEU A 367 -6.17 8.04 18.37
C LEU A 367 -4.92 8.60 17.70
N VAL A 368 -4.39 7.83 16.76
CA VAL A 368 -3.32 8.29 15.87
C VAL A 368 -3.78 8.21 14.41
N LYS A 369 -3.57 9.30 13.67
CA LYS A 369 -3.66 9.31 12.22
C LYS A 369 -2.28 8.93 11.68
N LEU A 370 -2.21 7.80 10.98
CA LEU A 370 -0.98 7.29 10.37
C LEU A 370 -0.94 7.70 8.90
N ASP A 371 0.11 8.41 8.51
CA ASP A 371 0.29 8.93 7.16
C ASP A 371 1.59 8.41 6.53
N PHE A 372 1.72 8.48 5.21
CA PHE A 372 2.90 8.04 4.44
C PHE A 372 3.33 6.59 4.68
N LEU A 373 2.41 5.70 5.05
CA LEU A 373 2.72 4.31 5.35
C LEU A 373 3.25 3.55 4.13
N TYR A 374 2.84 3.93 2.92
CA TYR A 374 3.29 3.34 1.66
C TYR A 374 4.80 3.48 1.41
N ALA A 375 5.45 4.45 2.05
CA ALA A 375 6.85 4.78 1.79
C ALA A 375 7.83 3.62 2.00
N VAL A 376 7.52 2.71 2.93
CA VAL A 376 8.35 1.51 3.19
C VAL A 376 8.11 0.37 2.20
N CYS A 377 7.14 0.53 1.31
CA CYS A 377 6.79 -0.43 0.27
C CYS A 377 7.16 0.06 -1.13
N MET A 378 7.74 1.26 -1.25
CA MET A 378 8.25 1.74 -2.54
C MET A 378 9.48 0.93 -2.96
N LEU A 379 9.65 0.75 -4.25
CA LEU A 379 10.85 0.13 -4.81
C LEU A 379 12.04 1.07 -4.64
N PRO A 380 13.12 0.64 -3.98
CA PRO A 380 14.32 1.44 -3.80
C PRO A 380 15.15 1.59 -5.07
#